data_23c282fb281887ec6bddc4202d1a053e
#
_entry.id   23c282fb281887ec6bddc4202d1a053e
#
_cell.length_a   1.000
_cell.length_b   1.000
_cell.length_c   1.000
_cell.angle_alpha   90.00
_cell.angle_beta   90.00
_cell.angle_gamma   90.00
#
_symmetry.space_group_name_H-M   'P 1'
#
loop_
_entity.id
_entity.type
_entity.pdbx_description
1 polymer ?
#
loop_
_entity_poly.entity_id
_entity_poly.type
_entity_poly.pdbx_seq_one_letter_code
_entity_poly.pdbx_strand_id
1 'polypeptide(L)'
;MCHADRPGRIYPISPFFEYAKNGGEAQISAVGYGPNQFNGLNAQTDTFTLAGFDEVLNAQLLKAANREWDVYFWNKDYMLIGYNDGTDLLAGIPMSTVYPTVTQYPASGAKSTMTISFCHMDIEDSLLNFDFIQLGFDPKYSLRGLIGVELVSMTSNKYKSY
;
A
#
# COMPACT_ATOMS: atom_id res chain seq x y z
N MET A 1 7.06 13.77 0.05
CA MET A 1 8.31 13.84 -0.75
C MET A 1 9.32 12.85 -0.21
N CYS A 2 10.01 12.14 -1.10
CA CYS A 2 11.01 11.13 -0.73
C CYS A 2 12.31 11.78 -0.23
N HIS A 3 12.32 12.36 0.94
CA HIS A 3 13.50 12.96 1.56
C HIS A 3 14.21 11.94 2.45
N ALA A 4 15.49 11.68 2.20
CA ALA A 4 16.28 10.71 2.96
C ALA A 4 16.47 11.09 4.44
N ASP A 5 16.53 12.38 4.74
CA ASP A 5 16.90 12.91 6.05
C ASP A 5 15.72 13.34 6.93
N ARG A 6 14.48 13.16 6.48
CA ARG A 6 13.30 13.58 7.22
C ARG A 6 12.52 12.40 7.76
N PRO A 7 11.97 12.49 8.99
CA PRO A 7 10.94 11.56 9.43
C PRO A 7 9.72 11.69 8.48
N GLY A 8 8.99 10.62 8.27
CA GLY A 8 7.86 10.60 7.32
C GLY A 8 8.27 10.41 5.86
N ARG A 9 9.21 9.53 5.60
CA ARG A 9 9.62 9.16 4.23
C ARG A 9 8.46 8.52 3.47
N ILE A 10 8.29 8.93 2.21
CA ILE A 10 7.33 8.31 1.30
C ILE A 10 8.09 7.37 0.36
N TYR A 11 7.60 6.14 0.24
CA TYR A 11 8.13 5.12 -0.66
C TYR A 11 7.10 4.87 -1.76
N PRO A 12 7.27 5.50 -2.95
CA PRO A 12 6.36 5.27 -4.06
C PRO A 12 6.58 3.85 -4.62
N ILE A 13 5.47 3.14 -4.80
CA ILE A 13 5.46 1.81 -5.42
C ILE A 13 4.96 1.96 -6.85
N SER A 14 5.39 1.05 -7.73
CA SER A 14 4.94 1.00 -9.12
C SER A 14 3.42 0.90 -9.22
N PRO A 15 2.80 1.44 -10.30
CA PRO A 15 1.36 1.35 -10.47
C PRO A 15 0.87 -0.10 -10.47
N PHE A 16 -0.24 -0.32 -9.80
CA PHE A 16 -0.98 -1.57 -9.81
C PHE A 16 -1.94 -1.61 -11.00
N PHE A 17 -2.23 -2.79 -11.51
CA PHE A 17 -3.20 -2.97 -12.60
C PHE A 17 -4.43 -3.79 -12.18
N GLU A 18 -4.36 -4.48 -11.05
CA GLU A 18 -5.44 -5.31 -10.55
C GLU A 18 -5.58 -5.13 -9.03
N TYR A 19 -6.82 -5.18 -8.56
CA TYR A 19 -7.18 -5.04 -7.16
C TYR A 19 -8.13 -6.17 -6.76
N ALA A 20 -7.92 -6.76 -5.60
CA ALA A 20 -8.82 -7.70 -4.97
C ALA A 20 -9.02 -7.35 -3.51
N LYS A 21 -10.28 -7.31 -3.08
CA LYS A 21 -10.67 -7.11 -1.68
C LYS A 21 -10.95 -8.46 -1.04
N ASN A 22 -10.46 -8.66 0.18
CA ASN A 22 -10.78 -9.82 1.01
C ASN A 22 -11.17 -9.33 2.43
N GLY A 23 -12.33 -9.76 2.90
CA GLY A 23 -12.89 -9.30 4.18
C GLY A 23 -13.67 -8.00 4.06
N GLY A 24 -13.90 -7.33 5.19
CA GLY A 24 -14.69 -6.09 5.27
C GLY A 24 -16.20 -6.33 5.15
N GLU A 25 -16.68 -7.58 5.33
CA GLU A 25 -18.10 -7.87 5.37
C GLU A 25 -18.70 -7.50 6.72
N ALA A 26 -19.96 -7.06 6.68
CA ALA A 26 -20.72 -6.73 7.89
C ALA A 26 -20.99 -7.99 8.74
N GLN A 27 -20.68 -7.90 10.02
CA GLN A 27 -21.09 -8.89 11.01
C GLN A 27 -22.47 -8.53 11.52
N ILE A 28 -23.41 -9.43 11.34
CA ILE A 28 -24.80 -9.25 11.73
C ILE A 28 -25.21 -10.38 12.65
N SER A 29 -25.83 -10.06 13.81
CA SER A 29 -26.44 -11.03 14.69
C SER A 29 -27.96 -10.86 14.75
N ALA A 30 -28.66 -11.97 14.75
CA ALA A 30 -30.09 -11.99 15.04
C ALA A 30 -30.31 -12.01 16.55
N VAL A 31 -31.19 -11.15 17.05
CA VAL A 31 -31.57 -11.13 18.47
C VAL A 31 -33.00 -11.67 18.59
N GLY A 32 -33.12 -12.99 18.75
CA GLY A 32 -34.41 -13.69 18.85
C GLY A 32 -35.31 -13.42 17.62
N TYR A 33 -36.54 -12.99 17.88
CA TYR A 33 -37.49 -12.56 16.82
C TYR A 33 -37.33 -11.05 16.44
N GLY A 34 -36.35 -10.38 17.00
CA GLY A 34 -36.09 -8.96 16.74
C GLY A 34 -35.35 -8.69 15.43
N PRO A 35 -35.14 -7.41 15.08
CA PRO A 35 -34.36 -7.03 13.93
C PRO A 35 -32.91 -7.41 14.11
N ASN A 36 -32.21 -7.65 12.98
CA ASN A 36 -30.79 -7.89 12.98
C ASN A 36 -30.02 -6.67 13.53
N GLN A 37 -28.98 -6.95 14.29
CA GLN A 37 -28.06 -5.93 14.82
C GLN A 37 -26.72 -6.01 14.10
N PHE A 38 -26.18 -4.85 13.78
CA PHE A 38 -24.83 -4.71 13.22
C PHE A 38 -23.81 -4.77 14.35
N ASN A 39 -22.82 -5.64 14.23
CA ASN A 39 -21.76 -5.87 15.23
C ASN A 39 -20.37 -5.43 14.76
N GLY A 40 -20.29 -4.69 13.64
CA GLY A 40 -19.03 -4.24 13.08
C GLY A 40 -18.69 -4.90 11.74
N LEU A 41 -17.50 -4.60 11.25
CA LEU A 41 -16.95 -5.16 10.02
C LEU A 41 -15.86 -6.18 10.34
N ASN A 42 -15.73 -7.20 9.50
CA ASN A 42 -14.58 -8.10 9.54
C ASN A 42 -13.33 -7.35 9.11
N ALA A 43 -12.16 -7.80 9.58
CA ALA A 43 -10.88 -7.30 9.12
C ALA A 43 -10.78 -7.36 7.59
N GLN A 44 -10.25 -6.32 6.98
CA GLN A 44 -10.09 -6.22 5.53
C GLN A 44 -8.63 -6.26 5.12
N THR A 45 -8.37 -6.99 4.04
CA THR A 45 -7.09 -7.04 3.37
C THR A 45 -7.29 -6.67 1.90
N ASP A 46 -6.58 -5.67 1.45
CA ASP A 46 -6.56 -5.23 0.07
C ASP A 46 -5.32 -5.79 -0.61
N THR A 47 -5.50 -6.49 -1.72
CA THR A 47 -4.43 -7.11 -2.49
C THR A 47 -4.32 -6.44 -3.85
N PHE A 48 -3.12 -5.96 -4.16
CA PHE A 48 -2.83 -5.28 -5.42
C PHE A 48 -1.79 -6.05 -6.21
N THR A 49 -2.00 -6.15 -7.52
CA THR A 49 -1.11 -6.86 -8.44
C THR A 49 -0.31 -5.87 -9.27
N LEU A 50 1.01 -6.05 -9.29
CA LEU A 50 1.94 -5.30 -10.11
C LEU A 50 2.29 -6.10 -11.38
N ALA A 51 2.48 -5.37 -12.48
CA ALA A 51 3.05 -5.94 -13.69
C ALA A 51 4.57 -6.09 -13.55
N GLY A 52 5.05 -7.29 -13.71
CA GLY A 52 6.45 -7.63 -13.49
C GLY A 52 6.74 -8.04 -12.04
N PHE A 53 7.99 -8.24 -11.72
CA PHE A 53 8.44 -8.57 -10.38
C PHE A 53 9.68 -7.77 -10.00
N ASP A 54 9.78 -7.47 -8.71
CA ASP A 54 10.96 -6.83 -8.10
C ASP A 54 11.29 -7.59 -6.81
N GLU A 55 12.24 -8.49 -6.91
CA GLU A 55 12.66 -9.33 -5.78
C GLU A 55 13.33 -8.50 -4.66
N VAL A 56 13.91 -7.35 -5.00
CA VAL A 56 14.48 -6.44 -3.99
C VAL A 56 13.36 -5.80 -3.18
N LEU A 57 12.31 -5.33 -3.84
CA LEU A 57 11.12 -4.79 -3.18
C LEU A 57 10.43 -5.87 -2.33
N ASN A 58 10.28 -7.09 -2.85
CA ASN A 58 9.75 -8.24 -2.10
C ASN A 58 10.52 -8.48 -0.81
N ALA A 59 11.85 -8.57 -0.90
CA ALA A 59 12.68 -8.81 0.26
C ALA A 59 12.59 -7.69 1.30
N GLN A 60 12.49 -6.43 0.88
CA GLN A 60 12.35 -5.30 1.78
C GLN A 60 10.96 -5.28 2.45
N LEU A 61 9.90 -5.52 1.70
CA LEU A 61 8.55 -5.60 2.26
C LEU A 61 8.42 -6.76 3.24
N LEU A 62 8.99 -7.91 2.93
CA LEU A 62 8.97 -9.07 3.83
C LEU A 62 9.71 -8.79 5.15
N LYS A 63 10.85 -8.11 5.10
CA LYS A 63 11.59 -7.67 6.31
C LYS A 63 10.80 -6.68 7.15
N ALA A 64 9.94 -5.89 6.52
CA ALA A 64 9.16 -4.85 7.15
C ALA A 64 7.67 -5.25 7.36
N ALA A 65 7.30 -6.51 7.14
CA ALA A 65 5.91 -6.95 7.13
C ALA A 65 5.15 -6.68 8.43
N ASN A 66 5.83 -6.78 9.58
CA ASN A 66 5.21 -6.54 10.89
C ASN A 66 5.35 -5.10 11.39
N ARG A 67 5.63 -4.15 10.50
CA ARG A 67 5.62 -2.74 10.81
C ARG A 67 4.28 -2.14 10.44
N GLU A 68 3.85 -1.18 11.22
CA GLU A 68 2.73 -0.30 10.89
C GLU A 68 3.15 0.65 9.77
N TRP A 69 2.24 0.86 8.83
CA TRP A 69 2.45 1.70 7.67
C TRP A 69 1.29 2.65 7.48
N ASP A 70 1.61 3.87 7.10
CA ASP A 70 0.65 4.84 6.62
C ASP A 70 0.68 4.82 5.09
N VAL A 71 -0.43 4.44 4.47
CA VAL A 71 -0.51 4.19 3.03
C VAL A 71 -1.40 5.20 2.36
N TYR A 72 -0.90 5.78 1.28
CA TYR A 72 -1.67 6.64 0.40
C TYR A 72 -1.91 5.94 -0.93
N PHE A 73 -3.13 6.01 -1.44
CA PHE A 73 -3.45 5.56 -2.78
C PHE A 73 -3.72 6.75 -3.68
N TRP A 74 -3.32 6.69 -4.93
CA TRP A 74 -3.74 7.64 -5.94
C TRP A 74 -4.19 6.92 -7.20
N ASN A 75 -5.16 7.54 -7.86
CA ASN A 75 -5.72 7.02 -9.10
C ASN A 75 -5.11 7.71 -10.32
N LYS A 76 -5.56 7.28 -11.51
CA LYS A 76 -5.15 7.86 -12.79
C LYS A 76 -5.55 9.34 -12.97
N ASP A 77 -6.53 9.81 -12.22
CA ASP A 77 -7.05 11.18 -12.28
C ASP A 77 -6.36 12.09 -11.27
N TYR A 78 -5.21 11.65 -10.72
CA TYR A 78 -4.38 12.36 -9.73
C TYR A 78 -5.10 12.67 -8.42
N MET A 79 -6.09 11.89 -8.07
CA MET A 79 -6.74 11.97 -6.78
C MET A 79 -5.96 11.14 -5.77
N LEU A 80 -5.47 11.80 -4.72
CA LEU A 80 -4.79 11.16 -3.59
C LEU A 80 -5.83 10.80 -2.54
N ILE A 81 -5.88 9.54 -2.16
CA ILE A 81 -6.77 9.00 -1.14
C ILE A 81 -5.95 8.73 0.12
N GLY A 82 -6.45 9.16 1.24
CA GLY A 82 -5.84 9.01 2.53
C GLY A 82 -6.86 9.00 3.66
N TYR A 83 -6.41 9.37 4.83
CA TYR A 83 -7.15 9.38 6.07
C TYR A 83 -7.13 10.77 6.69
N ASN A 84 -8.27 11.24 7.18
CA ASN A 84 -8.40 12.51 7.87
C ASN A 84 -8.73 12.26 9.35
N ASP A 85 -7.81 12.55 10.22
CA ASP A 85 -7.93 12.40 11.67
C ASP A 85 -8.63 13.59 12.35
N GLY A 86 -9.26 14.46 11.57
CA GLY A 86 -9.88 15.70 12.05
C GLY A 86 -8.94 16.89 12.05
N THR A 87 -7.72 16.73 11.52
CA THR A 87 -6.80 17.83 11.26
C THR A 87 -6.97 18.35 9.81
N ASP A 88 -6.39 19.51 9.52
CA ASP A 88 -6.42 20.07 8.15
C ASP A 88 -5.44 19.34 7.19
N LEU A 89 -4.80 18.25 7.65
CA LEU A 89 -3.80 17.51 6.91
C LEU A 89 -4.30 16.11 6.56
N LEU A 90 -4.13 15.70 5.31
CA LEU A 90 -4.38 14.34 4.89
C LEU A 90 -3.25 13.43 5.39
N ALA A 91 -3.57 12.48 6.24
CA ALA A 91 -2.68 11.42 6.70
C ALA A 91 -2.78 10.17 5.80
N GLY A 92 -1.86 9.23 5.94
CA GLY A 92 -1.98 7.93 5.30
C GLY A 92 -2.98 7.04 6.02
N ILE A 93 -3.59 6.13 5.29
CA ILE A 93 -4.49 5.12 5.84
C ILE A 93 -3.66 4.16 6.69
N PRO A 94 -3.98 3.97 7.98
CA PRO A 94 -3.19 3.12 8.85
C PRO A 94 -3.36 1.64 8.49
N MET A 95 -2.24 0.97 8.20
CA MET A 95 -2.15 -0.45 7.92
C MET A 95 -1.39 -1.16 9.01
N SER A 96 -1.94 -2.27 9.51
CA SER A 96 -1.31 -3.10 10.53
C SER A 96 -0.13 -3.90 9.99
N THR A 97 -0.23 -4.30 8.73
CA THR A 97 0.85 -5.02 8.02
C THR A 97 0.73 -4.84 6.52
N VAL A 98 1.89 -4.80 5.86
CA VAL A 98 2.01 -4.80 4.40
C VAL A 98 3.00 -5.89 4.03
N TYR A 99 2.56 -6.86 3.24
CA TYR A 99 3.40 -8.00 2.87
C TYR A 99 3.25 -8.39 1.40
N PRO A 100 4.33 -8.84 0.77
CA PRO A 100 4.29 -9.37 -0.57
C PRO A 100 3.87 -10.84 -0.53
N THR A 101 3.30 -11.32 -1.63
CA THR A 101 3.16 -12.74 -1.88
C THR A 101 4.35 -13.27 -2.69
N VAL A 102 4.49 -14.59 -2.72
CA VAL A 102 5.53 -15.22 -3.53
C VAL A 102 5.33 -14.87 -5.01
N THR A 103 6.42 -14.47 -5.66
CA THR A 103 6.42 -14.12 -7.08
C THR A 103 5.92 -15.32 -7.92
N GLN A 104 4.95 -15.08 -8.76
CA GLN A 104 4.53 -16.06 -9.74
C GLN A 104 5.36 -15.92 -11.00
N TYR A 105 6.13 -16.96 -11.30
CA TYR A 105 6.88 -17.02 -12.53
C TYR A 105 5.93 -17.21 -13.74
N PRO A 106 6.30 -16.68 -14.91
CA PRO A 106 5.43 -16.75 -16.06
C PRO A 106 5.24 -18.21 -16.52
N ALA A 107 3.98 -18.61 -16.64
CA ALA A 107 3.63 -19.76 -17.45
C ALA A 107 3.62 -19.38 -18.94
N SER A 108 3.55 -20.35 -19.84
CA SER A 108 3.51 -20.08 -21.28
C SER A 108 2.42 -19.06 -21.63
N GLY A 109 2.82 -17.91 -22.16
CA GLY A 109 1.93 -16.81 -22.54
C GLY A 109 1.48 -15.85 -21.42
N ALA A 110 1.87 -16.09 -20.16
CA ALA A 110 1.58 -15.20 -19.04
C ALA A 110 2.81 -14.35 -18.67
N LYS A 111 2.57 -13.16 -18.14
CA LYS A 111 3.63 -12.30 -17.57
C LYS A 111 3.87 -12.66 -16.11
N SER A 112 5.10 -12.48 -15.64
CA SER A 112 5.39 -12.50 -14.21
C SER A 112 4.58 -11.42 -13.50
N THR A 113 4.00 -11.75 -12.37
CA THR A 113 3.25 -10.82 -11.54
C THR A 113 3.71 -10.93 -10.09
N MET A 114 3.57 -9.84 -9.38
CA MET A 114 3.84 -9.73 -7.96
C MET A 114 2.61 -9.11 -7.30
N THR A 115 2.19 -9.64 -6.17
CA THR A 115 1.09 -9.08 -5.40
C THR A 115 1.58 -8.57 -4.05
N ILE A 116 0.99 -7.45 -3.62
CA ILE A 116 1.23 -6.87 -2.31
C ILE A 116 -0.11 -6.78 -1.59
N SER A 117 -0.16 -7.26 -0.37
CA SER A 117 -1.34 -7.23 0.48
C SER A 117 -1.19 -6.19 1.57
N PHE A 118 -2.25 -5.41 1.77
CA PHE A 118 -2.36 -4.34 2.75
C PHE A 118 -3.49 -4.69 3.71
N CYS A 119 -3.15 -4.96 4.97
CA CYS A 119 -4.14 -5.25 6.00
C CYS A 119 -4.49 -3.96 6.75
N HIS A 120 -5.74 -3.55 6.70
CA HIS A 120 -6.21 -2.39 7.45
C HIS A 120 -6.08 -2.62 8.96
N MET A 121 -5.68 -1.59 9.70
CA MET A 121 -5.62 -1.65 11.15
C MET A 121 -7.03 -1.67 11.73
N ASP A 122 -7.88 -0.77 11.28
CA ASP A 122 -9.30 -0.71 11.58
C ASP A 122 -10.05 -0.21 10.34
N ILE A 123 -10.85 -1.08 9.74
CA ILE A 123 -11.57 -0.74 8.52
C ILE A 123 -12.76 0.19 8.79
N GLU A 124 -13.41 0.08 9.96
CA GLU A 124 -14.54 0.95 10.30
C GLU A 124 -14.07 2.38 10.50
N ASP A 125 -13.01 2.57 11.26
CA ASP A 125 -12.40 3.89 11.46
C ASP A 125 -11.90 4.47 10.14
N SER A 126 -11.27 3.65 9.30
CA SER A 126 -10.81 4.07 7.97
C SER A 126 -11.97 4.52 7.09
N LEU A 127 -13.10 3.79 7.09
CA LEU A 127 -14.28 4.14 6.29
C LEU A 127 -14.95 5.45 6.75
N LEU A 128 -14.94 5.72 8.05
CA LEU A 128 -15.49 6.95 8.61
C LEU A 128 -14.65 8.17 8.27
N ASN A 129 -13.34 7.98 8.12
CA ASN A 129 -12.37 9.06 8.00
C ASN A 129 -11.63 9.07 6.64
N PHE A 130 -12.09 8.33 5.65
CA PHE A 130 -11.54 8.45 4.30
C PHE A 130 -11.71 9.86 3.76
N ASP A 131 -10.64 10.40 3.23
CA ASP A 131 -10.64 11.69 2.57
C ASP A 131 -9.76 11.65 1.32
N PHE A 132 -9.93 12.61 0.43
CA PHE A 132 -9.19 12.67 -0.82
C PHE A 132 -8.84 14.09 -1.19
N ILE A 133 -7.70 14.25 -1.81
CA ILE A 133 -7.22 15.55 -2.31
C ILE A 133 -6.90 15.42 -3.80
N GLN A 134 -7.39 16.38 -4.58
CA GLN A 134 -7.00 16.49 -5.98
C GLN A 134 -5.58 17.06 -6.07
N LEU A 135 -4.66 16.29 -6.64
CA LEU A 135 -3.29 16.74 -6.86
C LEU A 135 -3.21 17.61 -8.12
N GLY A 136 -2.45 18.70 -8.03
CA GLY A 136 -2.14 19.57 -9.17
C GLY A 136 -0.95 19.08 -10.01
N PHE A 137 -0.42 17.88 -9.74
CA PHE A 137 0.74 17.30 -10.41
C PHE A 137 0.59 15.77 -10.53
N ASP A 138 1.34 15.18 -11.48
CA ASP A 138 1.40 13.73 -11.62
C ASP A 138 2.37 13.11 -10.61
N PRO A 139 1.88 12.33 -9.62
CA PRO A 139 2.72 11.71 -8.61
C PRO A 139 3.77 10.77 -9.19
N LYS A 140 3.46 10.11 -10.30
CA LYS A 140 4.35 9.19 -10.99
C LYS A 140 5.68 9.83 -11.39
N TYR A 141 5.65 11.11 -11.76
CA TYR A 141 6.86 11.85 -12.16
C TYR A 141 7.48 12.63 -11.00
N SER A 142 6.66 13.15 -10.11
CA SER A 142 7.11 14.03 -9.03
C SER A 142 7.61 13.31 -7.79
N LEU A 143 7.19 12.05 -7.57
CA LEU A 143 7.61 11.24 -6.41
C LEU A 143 8.72 10.24 -6.75
N ARG A 144 9.39 10.40 -7.89
CA ARG A 144 10.49 9.51 -8.28
C ARG A 144 11.74 9.77 -7.48
N GLY A 145 12.31 8.69 -6.94
CA GLY A 145 13.61 8.67 -6.30
C GLY A 145 13.64 9.29 -4.91
N LEU A 146 14.81 9.26 -4.33
CA LEU A 146 15.11 9.91 -3.05
C LEU A 146 15.63 11.32 -3.34
N ILE A 147 15.04 12.34 -2.71
CA ILE A 147 15.47 13.73 -2.78
C ILE A 147 16.35 14.03 -1.57
N GLY A 148 17.42 14.80 -1.76
CA GLY A 148 18.34 15.19 -0.69
C GLY A 148 19.34 14.08 -0.31
N VAL A 149 19.63 13.18 -1.23
CA VAL A 149 20.66 12.15 -1.08
C VAL A 149 21.95 12.63 -1.77
N GLU A 150 23.03 12.66 -1.03
CA GLU A 150 24.37 12.86 -1.58
C GLU A 150 25.06 11.49 -1.73
N LEU A 151 25.60 11.23 -2.91
CA LEU A 151 26.34 10.01 -3.17
C LEU A 151 27.76 10.13 -2.62
N VAL A 152 28.00 9.59 -1.43
CA VAL A 152 29.31 9.69 -0.76
C VAL A 152 30.31 8.69 -1.35
N SER A 153 29.87 7.47 -1.69
CA SER A 153 30.71 6.49 -2.37
C SER A 153 29.88 5.44 -3.11
N MET A 154 30.42 4.95 -4.22
CA MET A 154 29.89 3.78 -4.92
C MET A 154 30.92 2.64 -4.82
N THR A 155 30.54 1.54 -4.18
CA THR A 155 31.30 0.30 -4.29
C THR A 155 30.68 -0.55 -5.39
N SER A 156 31.40 -0.75 -6.49
CA SER A 156 30.94 -1.68 -7.52
C SER A 156 31.06 -3.11 -6.98
N ASN A 157 29.95 -3.75 -6.71
CA ASN A 157 29.96 -5.19 -6.58
C ASN A 157 30.21 -5.78 -7.96
N LYS A 158 31.43 -6.31 -8.17
CA LYS A 158 31.70 -7.13 -9.35
C LYS A 158 30.83 -8.37 -9.25
N TYR A 159 29.78 -8.43 -10.01
CA TYR A 159 29.11 -9.69 -10.26
C TYR A 159 30.14 -10.61 -10.94
N LYS A 160 30.53 -11.67 -10.27
CA LYS A 160 31.26 -12.75 -10.92
C LYS A 160 30.26 -13.40 -11.90
N SER A 161 30.44 -13.18 -13.18
CA SER A 161 29.82 -14.02 -14.19
C SER A 161 30.40 -15.42 -14.05
N TYR A 162 29.55 -16.39 -13.79
CA TYR A 162 29.86 -17.81 -13.90
C TYR A 162 29.62 -18.25 -15.33
#